data_fe6efbfce0722b804e6d813b87dd419b
#
_entry.id   fe6efbfce0722b804e6d813b87dd419b
#
_cell.length_a   1.000
_cell.length_b   1.000
_cell.length_c   1.000
_cell.angle_alpha   90.00
_cell.angle_beta   90.00
_cell.angle_gamma   90.00
#
_symmetry.space_group_name_H-M   'P 1'
#
loop_
_entity.id
_entity.type
_entity.pdbx_description
1 polymer ?
#
loop_
_entity_poly.entity_id
_entity_poly.type
_entity_poly.pdbx_seq_one_letter_code
_entity_poly.pdbx_strand_id
1 'polypeptide(L)'
;MKNHVRELYKCPKCHLTVEIASACHCQEPCMRCCGEKLDPVTVNTVDADKEKHVPHVQRTSDAITVQIGSLEHPMTEAHHIVWIEIVSGDWTLRKYLHPGEKPAAEFKLCCNKTEKVLVRAYCNMHGLWQIEA
;
A
#
# COMPACT_ATOMS: atom_id res chain seq x y z
N MET A 1 2.11 13.69 20.35
CA MET A 1 3.04 12.78 19.62
C MET A 1 2.39 12.32 18.34
N LYS A 2 3.10 12.41 17.25
CA LYS A 2 2.60 11.96 15.96
C LYS A 2 2.67 10.43 15.88
N ASN A 3 1.59 9.81 15.38
CA ASN A 3 1.58 8.37 15.16
C ASN A 3 2.11 8.05 13.76
N HIS A 4 3.16 7.26 13.71
CA HIS A 4 3.82 6.89 12.46
C HIS A 4 3.57 5.43 12.03
N VAL A 5 2.75 4.70 12.77
CA VAL A 5 2.46 3.29 12.44
C VAL A 5 1.87 3.19 11.04
N ARG A 6 2.36 2.25 10.26
CA ARG A 6 2.01 1.99 8.85
C ARG A 6 2.50 3.05 7.86
N GLU A 7 3.18 4.10 8.32
CA GLU A 7 3.82 5.02 7.40
C GLU A 7 5.00 4.33 6.71
N LEU A 8 5.20 4.68 5.44
CA LEU A 8 6.29 4.15 4.62
C LEU A 8 7.35 5.22 4.37
N TYR A 9 8.61 4.78 4.34
CA TYR A 9 9.74 5.61 3.98
C TYR A 9 10.57 4.90 2.93
N LYS A 10 11.15 5.64 2.01
CA LYS A 10 11.90 5.08 0.88
C LYS A 10 13.27 5.69 0.75
N CYS A 11 14.26 4.87 0.48
CA CYS A 11 15.61 5.35 0.17
C CYS A 11 15.64 5.95 -1.23
N PRO A 12 16.13 7.20 -1.39
CA PRO A 12 16.17 7.82 -2.71
C PRO A 12 17.18 7.16 -3.66
N LYS A 13 18.15 6.41 -3.14
CA LYS A 13 19.18 5.76 -3.97
C LYS A 13 18.86 4.32 -4.34
N CYS A 14 18.63 3.47 -3.35
CA CYS A 14 18.45 2.03 -3.61
C CYS A 14 16.99 1.59 -3.62
N HIS A 15 16.07 2.50 -3.34
CA HIS A 15 14.62 2.25 -3.33
C HIS A 15 14.14 1.30 -2.24
N LEU A 16 14.99 0.97 -1.24
CA LEU A 16 14.54 0.24 -0.07
C LEU A 16 13.33 0.98 0.53
N THR A 17 12.27 0.25 0.79
CA THR A 17 11.07 0.80 1.44
C THR A 17 10.92 0.15 2.81
N VAL A 18 10.74 0.96 3.83
CA VAL A 18 10.52 0.50 5.21
C VAL A 18 9.16 0.96 5.69
N GLU A 19 8.56 0.15 6.53
CA GLU A 19 7.28 0.44 7.17
C GLU A 19 7.47 0.58 8.67
N ILE A 20 6.82 1.57 9.26
CA ILE A 20 6.87 1.78 10.70
C ILE A 20 5.91 0.82 11.39
N ALA A 21 6.47 -0.10 12.15
CA ALA A 21 5.68 -1.08 12.91
C ALA A 21 5.33 -0.57 14.31
N SER A 22 6.14 0.33 14.86
CA SER A 22 5.90 0.93 16.18
C SER A 22 6.31 2.39 16.12
N ALA A 23 5.46 3.27 16.60
CA ALA A 23 5.72 4.71 16.56
C ALA A 23 6.95 5.08 17.40
N CYS A 24 7.75 6.00 16.89
CA CYS A 24 8.90 6.53 17.63
C CYS A 24 8.45 7.66 18.57
N HIS A 25 9.32 8.00 19.53
CA HIS A 25 9.11 9.13 20.43
C HIS A 25 9.55 10.47 19.82
N CYS A 26 10.14 10.43 18.63
CA CYS A 26 10.55 11.62 17.88
C CYS A 26 9.36 12.18 17.10
N GLN A 27 9.45 13.43 16.70
CA GLN A 27 8.44 14.01 15.81
C GLN A 27 8.51 13.39 14.42
N GLU A 28 9.72 13.08 13.96
CA GLU A 28 9.95 12.40 12.69
C GLU A 28 10.97 11.29 12.87
N PRO A 29 10.74 10.11 12.28
CA PRO A 29 11.75 9.06 12.26
C PRO A 29 13.02 9.53 11.56
N CYS A 30 14.17 9.22 12.15
CA CYS A 30 15.46 9.62 11.62
C CYS A 30 16.20 8.42 11.08
N MET A 31 15.82 7.98 9.87
CA MET A 31 16.40 6.80 9.22
C MET A 31 17.29 7.19 8.07
N ARG A 32 18.40 6.48 7.92
CA ARG A 32 19.34 6.68 6.82
C ARG A 32 19.61 5.36 6.11
N CYS A 33 19.78 5.45 4.80
CA CYS A 33 20.16 4.33 3.94
C CYS A 33 21.01 4.88 2.80
N CYS A 34 22.08 4.17 2.44
CA CYS A 34 23.01 4.63 1.39
C CYS A 34 23.57 6.03 1.66
N GLY A 35 23.77 6.38 2.93
CA GLY A 35 24.31 7.68 3.33
C GLY A 35 23.33 8.83 3.28
N GLU A 36 22.07 8.58 2.94
CA GLU A 36 21.03 9.62 2.84
C GLU A 36 19.87 9.33 3.76
N LYS A 37 19.14 10.40 4.11
CA LYS A 37 17.90 10.29 4.86
C LYS A 37 16.82 9.66 3.99
N LEU A 38 16.03 8.75 4.55
CA LEU A 38 14.88 8.19 3.86
C LEU A 38 13.78 9.24 3.73
N ASP A 39 13.11 9.25 2.58
CA ASP A 39 12.01 10.14 2.31
C ASP A 39 10.67 9.50 2.67
N PRO A 40 9.74 10.27 3.24
CA PRO A 40 8.39 9.75 3.47
C PRO A 40 7.70 9.46 2.14
N VAL A 41 6.97 8.34 2.09
CA VAL A 41 6.14 7.99 0.93
C VAL A 41 4.76 8.62 1.15
N THR A 42 4.37 9.52 0.27
CA THR A 42 3.08 10.18 0.34
C THR A 42 2.03 9.39 -0.46
N VAL A 43 0.77 9.54 -0.06
CA VAL A 43 -0.33 8.75 -0.63
C VAL A 43 -0.96 9.48 -1.81
N ASN A 44 -1.22 8.76 -2.91
CA ASN A 44 -1.97 9.25 -4.06
C ASN A 44 -1.44 10.54 -4.69
N THR A 45 -0.16 10.86 -4.47
CA THR A 45 0.39 12.16 -4.86
C THR A 45 1.41 12.11 -5.99
N VAL A 46 1.85 10.91 -6.36
CA VAL A 46 2.80 10.76 -7.46
C VAL A 46 2.07 11.04 -8.77
N ASP A 47 2.70 11.83 -9.64
CA ASP A 47 2.16 12.10 -10.98
C ASP A 47 2.26 10.83 -11.82
N ALA A 48 1.17 10.09 -11.82
CA ALA A 48 1.06 8.81 -12.51
C ALA A 48 -0.38 8.60 -12.96
N ASP A 49 -0.58 7.63 -13.82
CA ASP A 49 -1.88 7.28 -14.36
C ASP A 49 -2.79 6.72 -13.26
N LYS A 50 -3.75 7.52 -12.81
CA LYS A 50 -4.71 7.13 -11.78
C LYS A 50 -5.56 5.94 -12.18
N GLU A 51 -5.88 5.80 -13.48
CA GLU A 51 -6.66 4.68 -13.99
C GLU A 51 -5.98 3.33 -13.75
N LYS A 52 -4.66 3.33 -13.64
CA LYS A 52 -3.87 2.12 -13.39
C LYS A 52 -3.47 1.92 -11.94
N HIS A 53 -3.62 2.93 -11.08
CA HIS A 53 -3.09 2.88 -9.71
C HIS A 53 -4.16 2.89 -8.62
N VAL A 54 -5.31 3.53 -8.85
CA VAL A 54 -6.35 3.60 -7.83
C VAL A 54 -6.99 2.23 -7.65
N PRO A 55 -7.06 1.70 -6.40
CA PRO A 55 -7.70 0.42 -6.15
C PRO A 55 -9.18 0.43 -6.52
N HIS A 56 -9.62 -0.60 -7.23
CA HIS A 56 -11.02 -0.90 -7.49
C HIS A 56 -11.50 -1.99 -6.56
N VAL A 57 -12.54 -1.73 -5.79
CA VAL A 57 -12.96 -2.61 -4.71
C VAL A 57 -14.38 -3.08 -4.94
N GLN A 58 -14.60 -4.38 -4.81
CA GLN A 58 -15.93 -4.99 -4.75
C GLN A 58 -16.07 -5.71 -3.42
N ARG A 59 -17.16 -5.43 -2.72
CA ARG A 59 -17.43 -6.07 -1.43
C ARG A 59 -18.64 -6.97 -1.54
N THR A 60 -18.51 -8.13 -0.91
CA THR A 60 -19.64 -9.02 -0.62
C THR A 60 -19.81 -9.10 0.90
N SER A 61 -20.74 -9.90 1.39
CA SER A 61 -20.95 -10.05 2.83
C SER A 61 -19.75 -10.66 3.56
N ASP A 62 -18.91 -11.41 2.86
CA ASP A 62 -17.80 -12.18 3.45
C ASP A 62 -16.44 -11.96 2.80
N ALA A 63 -16.35 -11.07 1.79
CA ALA A 63 -15.09 -10.87 1.08
C ALA A 63 -14.94 -9.45 0.55
N ILE A 64 -13.68 -9.04 0.39
CA ILE A 64 -13.31 -7.83 -0.34
C ILE A 64 -12.40 -8.27 -1.47
N THR A 65 -12.78 -7.96 -2.70
CA THR A 65 -11.96 -8.21 -3.88
C THR A 65 -11.41 -6.88 -4.37
N VAL A 66 -10.09 -6.82 -4.54
CA VAL A 66 -9.37 -5.61 -4.95
C VAL A 66 -8.66 -5.87 -6.26
N GLN A 67 -8.86 -4.99 -7.23
CA GLN A 67 -8.07 -4.94 -8.45
C GLN A 67 -7.41 -3.57 -8.54
N ILE A 68 -6.12 -3.54 -8.87
CA ILE A 68 -5.41 -2.27 -8.97
C ILE A 68 -5.55 -1.71 -10.37
N GLY A 69 -6.23 -0.55 -10.40
CA GLY A 69 -6.54 0.17 -11.62
C GLY A 69 -7.82 -0.32 -12.31
N SER A 70 -8.59 0.61 -12.90
CA SER A 70 -9.69 0.29 -13.82
C SER A 70 -9.12 -0.33 -15.10
N LEU A 71 -7.93 0.15 -15.50
CA LEU A 71 -7.08 -0.53 -16.46
C LEU A 71 -6.03 -1.29 -15.67
N GLU A 72 -5.83 -2.54 -15.98
CA GLU A 72 -4.94 -3.42 -15.22
C GLU A 72 -3.53 -2.85 -15.13
N HIS A 73 -3.02 -2.70 -13.88
CA HIS A 73 -1.68 -2.19 -13.63
C HIS A 73 -0.63 -3.17 -14.18
N PRO A 74 0.51 -2.66 -14.73
CA PRO A 74 1.60 -3.53 -15.13
C PRO A 74 2.12 -4.41 -14.00
N MET A 75 2.57 -5.61 -14.36
CA MET A 75 3.15 -6.56 -13.40
C MET A 75 4.45 -7.15 -13.98
N THR A 76 5.40 -6.26 -14.32
CA THR A 76 6.74 -6.63 -14.76
C THR A 76 7.72 -6.54 -13.59
N GLU A 77 8.91 -7.10 -13.73
CA GLU A 77 9.93 -6.99 -12.69
C GLU A 77 10.29 -5.54 -12.37
N ALA A 78 10.40 -4.72 -13.41
CA ALA A 78 10.77 -3.32 -13.26
C ALA A 78 9.63 -2.46 -12.70
N HIS A 79 8.39 -2.86 -12.95
CA HIS A 79 7.22 -2.06 -12.59
C HIS A 79 6.05 -2.97 -12.23
N HIS A 80 5.73 -3.06 -10.94
CA HIS A 80 4.65 -3.92 -10.47
C HIS A 80 4.09 -3.45 -9.12
N ILE A 81 2.92 -3.93 -8.81
CA ILE A 81 2.33 -3.80 -7.48
C ILE A 81 3.03 -4.81 -6.57
N VAL A 82 3.65 -4.33 -5.51
CA VAL A 82 4.41 -5.16 -4.57
C VAL A 82 3.49 -5.87 -3.60
N TRP A 83 2.47 -5.16 -3.12
CA TRP A 83 1.47 -5.74 -2.23
C TRP A 83 0.17 -4.96 -2.27
N ILE A 84 -0.89 -5.63 -1.87
CA ILE A 84 -2.22 -5.07 -1.63
C ILE A 84 -2.59 -5.41 -0.19
N GLU A 85 -3.16 -4.46 0.53
CA GLU A 85 -3.61 -4.71 1.90
C GLU A 85 -4.92 -4.02 2.21
N ILE A 86 -5.62 -4.57 3.18
CA ILE A 86 -6.75 -3.89 3.82
C ILE A 86 -6.43 -3.64 5.28
N VAL A 87 -6.81 -2.48 5.76
CA VAL A 87 -6.66 -2.08 7.16
C VAL A 87 -8.06 -1.89 7.74
N SER A 88 -8.38 -2.64 8.76
CA SER A 88 -9.66 -2.57 9.45
C SER A 88 -9.40 -2.44 10.96
N GLY A 89 -9.52 -1.23 11.50
CA GLY A 89 -9.18 -0.97 12.89
C GLY A 89 -7.73 -1.34 13.19
N ASP A 90 -7.55 -2.28 14.10
CA ASP A 90 -6.22 -2.75 14.51
C ASP A 90 -5.69 -3.88 13.65
N TRP A 91 -6.46 -4.31 12.65
CA TRP A 91 -6.10 -5.43 11.79
C TRP A 91 -5.58 -4.98 10.44
N THR A 92 -4.55 -5.64 9.95
CA THR A 92 -4.05 -5.48 8.60
C THR A 92 -3.92 -6.85 7.96
N LEU A 93 -4.52 -7.01 6.78
CA LEU A 93 -4.34 -8.19 5.95
C LEU A 93 -3.61 -7.76 4.69
N ARG A 94 -2.44 -8.34 4.44
CA ARG A 94 -1.60 -7.98 3.30
C ARG A 94 -1.30 -9.21 2.46
N LYS A 95 -1.44 -9.05 1.14
CA LYS A 95 -0.98 -10.04 0.18
C LYS A 95 0.18 -9.46 -0.64
N TYR A 96 1.33 -10.12 -0.61
CA TYR A 96 2.44 -9.78 -1.48
C TYR A 96 2.21 -10.37 -2.87
N LEU A 97 2.52 -9.58 -3.90
CA LEU A 97 2.39 -9.99 -5.28
C LEU A 97 3.77 -10.07 -5.94
N HIS A 98 3.86 -10.85 -6.99
CA HIS A 98 5.09 -11.02 -7.76
C HIS A 98 4.85 -10.66 -9.23
N PRO A 99 5.90 -10.24 -9.96
CA PRO A 99 5.77 -10.01 -11.40
C PRO A 99 5.15 -11.21 -12.10
N GLY A 100 4.26 -10.94 -13.07
CA GLY A 100 3.53 -11.97 -13.80
C GLY A 100 2.20 -12.38 -13.18
N GLU A 101 1.96 -12.04 -11.92
CA GLU A 101 0.66 -12.28 -11.29
C GLU A 101 -0.32 -11.15 -11.65
N LYS A 102 -1.61 -11.40 -11.46
CA LYS A 102 -2.61 -10.33 -11.61
C LYS A 102 -2.46 -9.30 -10.49
N PRO A 103 -2.63 -8.00 -10.77
CA PRO A 103 -2.61 -6.96 -9.73
C PRO A 103 -3.94 -6.94 -8.97
N ALA A 104 -4.23 -8.03 -8.30
CA ALA A 104 -5.50 -8.24 -7.62
C ALA A 104 -5.32 -9.12 -6.39
N ALA A 105 -6.23 -8.96 -5.42
CA ALA A 105 -6.27 -9.79 -4.23
C ALA A 105 -7.70 -9.93 -3.75
N GLU A 106 -8.00 -11.07 -3.11
CA GLU A 106 -9.27 -11.29 -2.43
C GLU A 106 -9.00 -11.55 -0.95
N PHE A 107 -9.70 -10.82 -0.10
CA PHE A 107 -9.59 -10.98 1.35
C PHE A 107 -10.91 -11.50 1.90
N LYS A 108 -10.89 -12.66 2.51
CA LYS A 108 -12.05 -13.21 3.20
C LYS A 108 -12.24 -12.50 4.54
N LEU A 109 -13.47 -12.09 4.80
CA LEU A 109 -13.82 -11.42 6.05
C LEU A 109 -14.65 -12.35 6.92
N CYS A 110 -14.33 -12.35 8.18
CA CYS A 110 -15.14 -13.02 9.19
C CYS A 110 -16.29 -12.07 9.58
N CYS A 111 -17.52 -12.61 9.69
CA CYS A 111 -18.63 -11.94 10.38
C CYS A 111 -19.21 -10.69 9.72
N ASN A 112 -19.60 -10.76 8.45
CA ASN A 112 -20.42 -9.73 7.78
C ASN A 112 -20.06 -8.28 8.15
N LYS A 113 -18.77 -7.95 8.12
CA LYS A 113 -18.35 -6.61 8.47
C LYS A 113 -18.85 -5.61 7.43
N THR A 114 -19.60 -4.63 7.91
CA THR A 114 -20.13 -3.53 7.06
C THR A 114 -19.30 -2.26 7.18
N GLU A 115 -18.36 -2.21 8.12
CA GLU A 115 -17.51 -1.06 8.35
C GLU A 115 -16.60 -0.78 7.17
N LYS A 116 -16.31 0.49 6.96
CA LYS A 116 -15.33 0.90 5.94
C LYS A 116 -13.94 0.41 6.31
N VAL A 117 -13.22 -0.02 5.29
CA VAL A 117 -11.82 -0.41 5.43
C VAL A 117 -10.95 0.50 4.58
N LEU A 118 -9.69 0.64 4.95
CA LEU A 118 -8.71 1.31 4.13
C LEU A 118 -8.06 0.27 3.23
N VAL A 119 -8.13 0.49 1.92
CA VAL A 119 -7.51 -0.39 0.93
C VAL A 119 -6.26 0.31 0.41
N ARG A 120 -5.11 -0.34 0.54
CA ARG A 120 -3.81 0.22 0.16
C ARG A 120 -3.10 -0.70 -0.82
N ALA A 121 -2.39 -0.09 -1.77
CA ALA A 121 -1.54 -0.82 -2.71
C ALA A 121 -0.23 -0.06 -2.90
N TYR A 122 0.88 -0.78 -2.94
CA TYR A 122 2.19 -0.18 -3.14
C TYR A 122 2.76 -0.57 -4.49
N CYS A 123 2.99 0.45 -5.33
CA CYS A 123 3.68 0.31 -6.62
C CYS A 123 5.15 0.64 -6.41
N ASN A 124 6.05 -0.21 -6.87
CA ASN A 124 7.49 0.01 -6.69
C ASN A 124 8.01 1.28 -7.37
N MET A 125 7.33 1.77 -8.41
CA MET A 125 7.71 2.98 -9.13
C MET A 125 6.90 4.22 -8.74
N HIS A 126 5.61 4.05 -8.42
CA HIS A 126 4.72 5.19 -8.22
C HIS A 126 4.15 5.30 -6.80
N GLY A 127 4.71 4.55 -5.85
CA GLY A 127 4.42 4.73 -4.43
C GLY A 127 3.11 4.13 -3.96
N LEU A 128 2.55 4.76 -2.93
CA LEU A 128 1.40 4.24 -2.20
C LEU A 128 0.10 4.85 -2.71
N TRP A 129 -0.88 3.99 -2.98
CA TRP A 129 -2.22 4.39 -3.42
C TRP A 129 -3.24 3.78 -2.47
N GLN A 130 -4.26 4.55 -2.11
CA GLN A 130 -5.27 4.06 -1.18
C GLN A 130 -6.62 4.70 -1.39
N ILE A 131 -7.66 3.97 -0.99
CA ILE A 131 -9.04 4.44 -0.92
C ILE A 131 -9.71 3.86 0.32
N GLU A 132 -10.80 4.47 0.74
CA GLU A 132 -11.72 3.87 1.69
C GLU A 132 -12.82 3.12 0.93
N ALA A 133 -13.21 1.98 1.45
CA ALA A 133 -14.23 1.15 0.82
C ALA A 133 -15.16 0.47 1.83
#